data_97037229b16d887e00ad8137b5a19a6e
#
_entry.id   97037229b16d887e00ad8137b5a19a6e
#
_cell.length_a   1.000
_cell.length_b   1.000
_cell.length_c   1.000
_cell.angle_alpha   90.00
_cell.angle_beta   90.00
_cell.angle_gamma   90.00
#
_symmetry.space_group_name_H-M   'P 1'
#
loop_
_entity.id
_entity.type
_entity.pdbx_description
1 polymer ?
#
loop_
_entity_poly.entity_id
_entity_poly.type
_entity_poly.pdbx_seq_one_letter_code
_entity_poly.pdbx_strand_id
1 'polypeptide(L)'
;MTQSRSWHPGILQSCIFLALAATLSAQASNPRFGKWKLKSEAAAPQSNVMTYEPSGAKGMKITIDAVNREGVKSQWYYMTNFDGKDEPVTGNPGTDTGSVRIVNDRVNEIIYRKDGRISQVLTNVLSPDGTTIGIIYMRMNAEGKTTNVTFATYEKMP
;
A
#
# COMPACT_ATOMS: atom_id res chain seq x y z
N MET A 1 85.47 -44.01 20.05
CA MET A 1 84.71 -43.16 20.96
C MET A 1 84.03 -42.14 20.10
N THR A 2 82.71 -42.42 19.73
CA THR A 2 81.96 -41.59 18.79
C THR A 2 80.64 -41.27 19.44
N GLN A 3 80.39 -40.04 19.86
CA GLN A 3 79.16 -39.58 20.42
C GLN A 3 78.21 -39.21 19.31
N SER A 4 77.11 -39.87 19.23
CA SER A 4 75.99 -39.56 18.35
C SER A 4 75.12 -38.48 19.00
N ARG A 5 75.01 -37.33 18.34
CA ARG A 5 74.06 -36.27 18.69
C ARG A 5 72.73 -36.57 18.06
N SER A 6 71.72 -36.82 18.87
CA SER A 6 70.32 -36.91 18.46
C SER A 6 69.77 -35.52 18.24
N TRP A 7 69.31 -35.27 17.02
CA TRP A 7 68.54 -34.07 16.67
C TRP A 7 67.06 -34.35 16.92
N HIS A 8 66.44 -33.58 17.78
CA HIS A 8 65.00 -33.55 17.89
C HIS A 8 64.46 -32.45 16.99
N PRO A 9 63.55 -32.76 16.05
CA PRO A 9 62.87 -31.70 15.31
C PRO A 9 61.76 -31.16 16.21
N GLY A 10 61.88 -29.89 16.60
CA GLY A 10 60.82 -29.17 17.25
C GLY A 10 59.64 -28.95 16.31
N ILE A 11 58.54 -29.55 16.68
CA ILE A 11 57.26 -29.32 15.96
C ILE A 11 56.79 -27.89 16.34
N LEU A 12 56.99 -26.97 15.42
CA LEU A 12 56.34 -25.65 15.51
C LEU A 12 54.86 -25.83 15.17
N GLN A 13 54.05 -25.96 16.19
CA GLN A 13 52.58 -25.93 16.05
C GLN A 13 52.17 -24.49 15.81
N SER A 14 52.06 -24.11 14.52
CA SER A 14 51.42 -22.87 14.12
C SER A 14 49.94 -22.97 14.37
N CYS A 15 49.48 -22.41 15.48
CA CYS A 15 48.06 -22.17 15.73
C CYS A 15 47.57 -21.08 14.77
N ILE A 16 47.02 -21.51 13.63
CA ILE A 16 46.25 -20.62 12.76
C ILE A 16 44.93 -20.35 13.45
N PHE A 17 44.84 -19.27 14.17
CA PHE A 17 43.56 -18.71 14.59
C PHE A 17 42.82 -18.21 13.34
N LEU A 18 41.93 -19.05 12.79
CA LEU A 18 40.93 -18.61 11.84
C LEU A 18 39.95 -17.71 12.60
N ALA A 19 40.19 -16.40 12.54
CA ALA A 19 39.20 -15.42 12.97
C ALA A 19 38.03 -15.49 11.99
N LEU A 20 37.01 -16.27 12.37
CA LEU A 20 35.70 -16.21 11.72
C LEU A 20 35.09 -14.84 12.03
N ALA A 21 35.37 -13.87 11.16
CA ALA A 21 34.67 -12.59 11.15
C ALA A 21 33.20 -12.92 10.77
N ALA A 22 32.39 -13.18 11.79
CA ALA A 22 30.94 -13.20 11.62
C ALA A 22 30.52 -11.79 11.21
N THR A 23 30.36 -11.56 9.91
CA THR A 23 29.65 -10.40 9.40
C THR A 23 28.22 -10.53 9.90
N LEU A 24 27.92 -9.91 11.04
CA LEU A 24 26.55 -9.58 11.39
C LEU A 24 26.06 -8.63 10.28
N SER A 25 25.49 -9.20 9.24
CA SER A 25 24.63 -8.46 8.35
C SER A 25 23.52 -7.92 9.24
N ALA A 26 23.58 -6.63 9.54
CA ALA A 26 22.49 -5.92 10.18
C ALA A 26 21.29 -6.08 9.22
N GLN A 27 20.49 -7.10 9.47
CA GLN A 27 19.26 -7.33 8.74
C GLN A 27 18.42 -6.10 9.02
N ALA A 28 18.25 -5.26 7.99
CA ALA A 28 17.45 -4.05 8.11
C ALA A 28 16.11 -4.48 8.73
N SER A 29 15.82 -4.00 9.94
CA SER A 29 14.65 -4.43 10.69
C SER A 29 13.42 -4.09 9.87
N ASN A 30 12.57 -5.09 9.58
CA ASN A 30 11.32 -4.84 8.88
C ASN A 30 10.51 -3.79 9.67
N PRO A 31 10.15 -2.63 9.07
CA PRO A 31 9.45 -1.55 9.76
C PRO A 31 8.06 -1.95 10.27
N ARG A 32 7.57 -3.14 9.93
CA ARG A 32 6.32 -3.70 10.46
C ARG A 32 6.50 -4.47 11.76
N PHE A 33 7.72 -4.75 12.19
CA PHE A 33 7.94 -5.40 13.49
C PHE A 33 7.52 -4.47 14.62
N GLY A 34 6.79 -5.02 15.62
CA GLY A 34 6.32 -4.28 16.78
C GLY A 34 4.84 -4.53 17.08
N LYS A 35 4.34 -3.82 18.11
CA LYS A 35 2.93 -3.84 18.50
C LYS A 35 2.23 -2.62 17.92
N TRP A 36 1.06 -2.82 17.34
CA TRP A 36 0.28 -1.77 16.68
C TRP A 36 -1.05 -1.60 17.39
N LYS A 37 -1.39 -0.38 17.75
CA LYS A 37 -2.68 -0.02 18.36
C LYS A 37 -3.53 0.73 17.36
N LEU A 38 -4.79 0.36 17.23
CA LEU A 38 -5.74 1.12 16.42
C LEU A 38 -5.81 2.57 16.93
N LYS A 39 -5.60 3.52 16.02
CA LYS A 39 -5.80 4.95 16.26
C LYS A 39 -7.13 5.34 15.62
N SER A 40 -7.97 6.06 16.34
CA SER A 40 -9.20 6.62 15.75
C SER A 40 -8.84 7.59 14.63
N GLU A 41 -9.62 7.55 13.56
CA GLU A 41 -9.39 8.34 12.37
C GLU A 41 -9.77 9.82 12.56
N ALA A 42 -9.33 10.64 11.59
CA ALA A 42 -9.75 12.03 11.50
C ALA A 42 -11.28 12.12 11.40
N ALA A 43 -11.85 13.17 11.97
CA ALA A 43 -13.29 13.37 11.96
C ALA A 43 -13.86 13.32 10.54
N ALA A 44 -14.92 12.56 10.37
CA ALA A 44 -15.59 12.33 9.10
C ALA A 44 -16.10 13.63 8.45
N PRO A 45 -16.25 13.69 7.11
CA PRO A 45 -17.01 14.72 6.42
C PRO A 45 -18.48 14.69 6.90
N GLN A 46 -19.26 15.73 6.59
CA GLN A 46 -20.69 15.74 6.90
C GLN A 46 -21.44 14.66 6.13
N SER A 47 -21.03 14.42 4.88
CA SER A 47 -21.57 13.35 4.04
C SER A 47 -20.53 12.91 3.02
N ASN A 48 -20.51 11.62 2.71
CA ASN A 48 -19.79 11.06 1.58
C ASN A 48 -20.53 9.81 1.10
N VAL A 49 -21.15 9.90 -0.05
CA VAL A 49 -21.92 8.81 -0.68
C VAL A 49 -21.22 8.36 -1.93
N MET A 50 -20.99 7.08 -2.04
CA MET A 50 -20.37 6.45 -3.19
C MET A 50 -21.43 5.58 -3.88
N THR A 51 -21.73 5.91 -5.14
CA THR A 51 -22.72 5.22 -5.95
C THR A 51 -22.04 4.42 -7.04
N TYR A 52 -22.42 3.17 -7.18
CA TYR A 52 -21.97 2.27 -8.24
C TYR A 52 -23.12 1.97 -9.19
N GLU A 53 -22.93 2.22 -10.49
CA GLU A 53 -23.90 2.00 -11.54
C GLU A 53 -23.29 1.19 -12.68
N PRO A 54 -24.04 0.28 -13.33
CA PRO A 54 -23.55 -0.39 -14.53
C PRO A 54 -23.19 0.62 -15.63
N SER A 55 -22.11 0.38 -16.36
CA SER A 55 -21.67 1.20 -17.50
C SER A 55 -21.18 0.30 -18.62
N GLY A 56 -21.84 0.36 -19.77
CA GLY A 56 -21.59 -0.55 -20.88
C GLY A 56 -21.84 -2.03 -20.53
N ALA A 57 -21.20 -2.94 -21.26
CA ALA A 57 -21.44 -4.38 -21.12
C ALA A 57 -20.79 -5.02 -19.87
N LYS A 58 -19.68 -4.46 -19.39
CA LYS A 58 -18.89 -5.03 -18.27
C LYS A 58 -18.33 -3.98 -17.32
N GLY A 59 -18.56 -2.71 -17.63
CA GLY A 59 -18.01 -1.60 -16.86
C GLY A 59 -18.91 -1.15 -15.73
N MET A 60 -18.39 -0.20 -14.98
CA MET A 60 -19.06 0.43 -13.87
C MET A 60 -18.75 1.93 -13.89
N LYS A 61 -19.74 2.74 -13.59
CA LYS A 61 -19.58 4.16 -13.25
C LYS A 61 -19.59 4.28 -11.74
N ILE A 62 -18.60 4.97 -11.21
CA ILE A 62 -18.48 5.29 -9.79
C ILE A 62 -18.67 6.78 -9.64
N THR A 63 -19.66 7.18 -8.85
CA THR A 63 -19.94 8.59 -8.52
C THR A 63 -19.72 8.80 -7.03
N ILE A 64 -19.03 9.86 -6.67
CA ILE A 64 -18.80 10.26 -5.29
C ILE A 64 -19.46 11.62 -5.08
N ASP A 65 -20.42 11.68 -4.15
CA ASP A 65 -21.08 12.89 -3.66
C ASP A 65 -20.60 13.15 -2.25
N ALA A 66 -19.94 14.27 -2.01
CA ALA A 66 -19.40 14.60 -0.69
C ALA A 66 -19.79 16.00 -0.24
N VAL A 67 -19.97 16.15 1.06
CA VAL A 67 -20.09 17.44 1.75
C VAL A 67 -19.00 17.47 2.81
N ASN A 68 -18.07 18.40 2.69
CA ASN A 68 -16.99 18.54 3.67
C ASN A 68 -17.50 19.14 4.99
N ARG A 69 -16.62 19.34 5.97
CA ARG A 69 -17.01 19.87 7.30
C ARG A 69 -17.54 21.29 7.24
N GLU A 70 -17.06 22.05 6.28
CA GLU A 70 -17.46 23.45 6.04
C GLU A 70 -18.76 23.58 5.24
N GLY A 71 -19.41 22.44 4.91
CA GLY A 71 -20.64 22.41 4.14
C GLY A 71 -20.45 22.52 2.62
N VAL A 72 -19.22 22.54 2.12
CA VAL A 72 -18.94 22.62 0.69
C VAL A 72 -19.23 21.29 0.02
N LYS A 73 -20.09 21.34 -1.00
CA LYS A 73 -20.47 20.16 -1.79
C LYS A 73 -19.48 19.94 -2.94
N SER A 74 -19.16 18.69 -3.19
CA SER A 74 -18.39 18.25 -4.35
C SER A 74 -19.00 16.98 -4.93
N GLN A 75 -18.96 16.85 -6.25
CA GLN A 75 -19.34 15.63 -6.97
C GLN A 75 -18.27 15.33 -8.01
N TRP A 76 -17.87 14.10 -8.10
CA TRP A 76 -16.95 13.63 -9.13
C TRP A 76 -17.24 12.18 -9.48
N TYR A 77 -16.82 11.78 -10.67
CA TYR A 77 -17.06 10.41 -11.14
C TYR A 77 -15.97 9.95 -12.10
N TYR A 78 -15.91 8.65 -12.28
CA TYR A 78 -15.15 7.98 -13.33
C TYR A 78 -15.84 6.67 -13.74
N MET A 79 -15.41 6.14 -14.88
CA MET A 79 -15.87 4.84 -15.37
C MET A 79 -14.69 3.87 -15.35
N THR A 80 -14.98 2.57 -15.29
CA THR A 80 -13.94 1.53 -15.36
C THR A 80 -14.48 0.28 -16.00
N ASN A 81 -13.64 -0.41 -16.77
CA ASN A 81 -13.87 -1.76 -17.26
C ASN A 81 -13.12 -2.81 -16.44
N PHE A 82 -12.52 -2.42 -15.32
CA PHE A 82 -11.72 -3.27 -14.43
C PHE A 82 -10.48 -3.89 -15.08
N ASP A 83 -9.99 -3.33 -16.16
CA ASP A 83 -8.86 -3.82 -16.95
C ASP A 83 -7.52 -3.17 -16.57
N GLY A 84 -7.52 -2.34 -15.55
CA GLY A 84 -6.34 -1.63 -15.04
C GLY A 84 -5.89 -0.45 -15.89
N LYS A 85 -6.65 -0.07 -16.92
CA LYS A 85 -6.33 1.12 -17.71
C LYS A 85 -6.76 2.39 -17.02
N ASP A 86 -6.02 3.46 -17.28
CA ASP A 86 -6.35 4.78 -16.80
C ASP A 86 -7.55 5.35 -17.55
N GLU A 87 -8.61 5.68 -16.81
CA GLU A 87 -9.81 6.33 -17.33
C GLU A 87 -9.94 7.73 -16.74
N PRO A 88 -10.51 8.70 -17.49
CA PRO A 88 -10.66 10.08 -17.03
C PRO A 88 -11.51 10.17 -15.75
N VAL A 89 -11.06 11.00 -14.81
CA VAL A 89 -11.84 11.40 -13.63
C VAL A 89 -12.39 12.79 -13.86
N THR A 90 -13.70 12.95 -13.72
CA THR A 90 -14.38 14.23 -13.93
C THR A 90 -14.86 14.81 -12.59
N GLY A 91 -14.63 16.10 -12.38
CA GLY A 91 -15.12 16.83 -11.21
C GLY A 91 -14.19 16.80 -9.98
N ASN A 92 -13.05 16.10 -10.04
CA ASN A 92 -12.08 16.06 -8.95
C ASN A 92 -10.79 16.83 -9.35
N PRO A 93 -10.53 18.03 -8.82
CA PRO A 93 -9.34 18.79 -9.19
C PRO A 93 -8.02 18.15 -8.74
N GLY A 94 -8.06 17.23 -7.78
CA GLY A 94 -6.89 16.49 -7.25
C GLY A 94 -6.56 15.21 -8.02
N THR A 95 -7.32 14.86 -9.08
CA THR A 95 -7.17 13.59 -9.80
C THR A 95 -7.57 13.76 -11.26
N ASP A 96 -6.72 13.35 -12.17
CA ASP A 96 -6.99 13.40 -13.62
C ASP A 96 -7.49 12.07 -14.16
N THR A 97 -6.89 10.97 -13.71
CA THR A 97 -7.26 9.62 -14.12
C THR A 97 -7.37 8.66 -12.95
N GLY A 98 -8.18 7.61 -13.15
CA GLY A 98 -8.30 6.48 -12.23
C GLY A 98 -8.25 5.17 -12.99
N SER A 99 -7.49 4.21 -12.47
CA SER A 99 -7.48 2.83 -12.97
C SER A 99 -7.96 1.87 -11.90
N VAL A 100 -8.73 0.86 -12.28
CA VAL A 100 -9.25 -0.15 -11.37
C VAL A 100 -8.83 -1.53 -11.86
N ARG A 101 -8.28 -2.33 -10.97
CA ARG A 101 -7.92 -3.72 -11.20
C ARG A 101 -8.61 -4.63 -10.18
N ILE A 102 -9.23 -5.70 -10.68
CA ILE A 102 -9.76 -6.76 -9.81
C ILE A 102 -8.57 -7.57 -9.25
N VAL A 103 -8.50 -7.68 -7.93
CA VAL A 103 -7.58 -8.59 -7.22
C VAL A 103 -8.25 -9.95 -7.02
N ASN A 104 -9.52 -9.94 -6.59
CA ASN A 104 -10.42 -11.10 -6.52
C ASN A 104 -11.88 -10.60 -6.54
N ASP A 105 -12.83 -11.50 -6.34
CA ASP A 105 -14.28 -11.24 -6.37
C ASP A 105 -14.76 -10.17 -5.35
N ARG A 106 -13.96 -9.84 -4.36
CA ARG A 106 -14.29 -8.90 -3.28
C ARG A 106 -13.28 -7.76 -3.11
N VAL A 107 -12.14 -7.81 -3.81
CA VAL A 107 -11.06 -6.85 -3.62
C VAL A 107 -10.68 -6.22 -4.94
N ASN A 108 -10.74 -4.90 -4.98
CA ASN A 108 -10.23 -4.08 -6.06
C ASN A 108 -9.05 -3.22 -5.60
N GLU A 109 -8.07 -3.07 -6.48
CA GLU A 109 -7.04 -2.04 -6.36
C GLU A 109 -7.39 -0.88 -7.29
N ILE A 110 -7.28 0.33 -6.78
CA ILE A 110 -7.58 1.55 -7.51
C ILE A 110 -6.37 2.47 -7.44
N ILE A 111 -5.94 3.00 -8.56
CA ILE A 111 -4.81 3.94 -8.63
C ILE A 111 -5.31 5.24 -9.23
N TYR A 112 -5.18 6.35 -8.49
CA TYR A 112 -5.44 7.69 -8.98
C TYR A 112 -4.14 8.39 -9.36
N ARG A 113 -4.21 9.15 -10.46
CA ARG A 113 -3.08 9.95 -10.93
C ARG A 113 -3.46 11.42 -11.06
N LYS A 114 -2.47 12.26 -10.81
CA LYS A 114 -2.50 13.71 -11.08
C LYS A 114 -1.23 14.07 -11.83
N ASP A 115 -1.37 14.77 -12.94
CA ASP A 115 -0.26 15.19 -13.82
C ASP A 115 0.64 13.98 -14.20
N GLY A 116 0.03 12.83 -14.53
CA GLY A 116 0.69 11.56 -14.87
C GLY A 116 1.36 10.81 -13.71
N ARG A 117 1.35 11.35 -12.48
CA ARG A 117 1.97 10.75 -11.30
C ARG A 117 0.92 10.10 -10.40
N ILE A 118 1.28 9.01 -9.74
CA ILE A 118 0.41 8.38 -8.75
C ILE A 118 0.24 9.35 -7.57
N SER A 119 -1.00 9.79 -7.35
CA SER A 119 -1.38 10.64 -6.22
C SER A 119 -1.97 9.82 -5.07
N GLN A 120 -2.62 8.70 -5.39
CA GLN A 120 -3.26 7.86 -4.40
C GLN A 120 -3.39 6.41 -4.90
N VAL A 121 -3.18 5.45 -4.00
CA VAL A 121 -3.51 4.03 -4.20
C VAL A 121 -4.55 3.64 -3.17
N LEU A 122 -5.57 2.89 -3.59
CA LEU A 122 -6.63 2.41 -2.73
C LEU A 122 -6.76 0.89 -2.83
N THR A 123 -7.10 0.28 -1.71
CA THR A 123 -7.64 -1.08 -1.68
C THR A 123 -9.08 -1.02 -1.21
N ASN A 124 -10.00 -1.47 -2.05
CA ASN A 124 -11.42 -1.52 -1.78
C ASN A 124 -11.84 -2.97 -1.53
N VAL A 125 -12.48 -3.24 -0.40
CA VAL A 125 -12.83 -4.59 0.05
C VAL A 125 -14.32 -4.66 0.36
N LEU A 126 -15.07 -5.48 -0.38
CA LEU A 126 -16.46 -5.78 -0.11
C LEU A 126 -16.58 -6.86 0.98
N SER A 127 -17.42 -6.64 1.99
CA SER A 127 -17.70 -7.64 3.03
C SER A 127 -18.35 -8.91 2.47
N PRO A 128 -18.23 -10.06 3.16
CA PRO A 128 -18.83 -11.32 2.69
C PRO A 128 -20.34 -11.26 2.47
N ASP A 129 -21.05 -10.49 3.28
CA ASP A 129 -22.50 -10.30 3.19
C ASP A 129 -22.93 -9.22 2.17
N GLY A 130 -21.95 -8.51 1.58
CA GLY A 130 -22.20 -7.45 0.58
C GLY A 130 -22.81 -6.17 1.13
N THR A 131 -22.78 -5.95 2.45
CA THR A 131 -23.40 -4.79 3.10
C THR A 131 -22.41 -3.67 3.42
N THR A 132 -21.11 -3.96 3.41
CA THR A 132 -20.06 -3.02 3.82
C THR A 132 -18.93 -3.00 2.81
N ILE A 133 -18.39 -1.82 2.54
CA ILE A 133 -17.15 -1.64 1.78
C ILE A 133 -16.12 -0.96 2.68
N GLY A 134 -15.01 -1.65 2.95
CA GLY A 134 -13.82 -1.09 3.59
C GLY A 134 -12.85 -0.56 2.56
N ILE A 135 -12.28 0.63 2.77
CA ILE A 135 -11.28 1.21 1.87
C ILE A 135 -10.06 1.65 2.65
N ILE A 136 -8.90 1.25 2.17
CA ILE A 136 -7.60 1.77 2.60
C ILE A 136 -7.16 2.80 1.56
N TYR A 137 -6.86 4.01 2.00
CA TYR A 137 -6.34 5.08 1.15
C TYR A 137 -4.87 5.33 1.49
N MET A 138 -4.00 5.25 0.49
CA MET A 138 -2.58 5.57 0.59
C MET A 138 -2.29 6.77 -0.30
N ARG A 139 -2.07 7.94 0.30
CA ARG A 139 -1.72 9.16 -0.44
C ARG A 139 -0.23 9.24 -0.66
N MET A 140 0.17 9.74 -1.82
CA MET A 140 1.56 9.89 -2.22
C MET A 140 1.89 11.35 -2.53
N ASN A 141 3.14 11.74 -2.27
CA ASN A 141 3.68 13.02 -2.71
C ASN A 141 4.26 12.93 -4.13
N ALA A 142 4.80 14.04 -4.63
CA ALA A 142 5.36 14.12 -5.97
C ALA A 142 6.56 13.17 -6.20
N GLU A 143 7.26 12.78 -5.13
CA GLU A 143 8.39 11.85 -5.15
C GLU A 143 7.95 10.38 -5.07
N GLY A 144 6.63 10.09 -5.05
CA GLY A 144 6.09 8.75 -4.94
C GLY A 144 6.18 8.12 -3.55
N LYS A 145 6.44 8.91 -2.51
CA LYS A 145 6.46 8.43 -1.12
C LYS A 145 5.07 8.52 -0.52
N THR A 146 4.66 7.47 0.19
CA THR A 146 3.42 7.48 0.98
C THR A 146 3.51 8.51 2.11
N THR A 147 2.62 9.47 2.10
CA THR A 147 2.56 10.55 3.10
C THR A 147 1.46 10.35 4.12
N ASN A 148 0.41 9.63 3.76
CA ASN A 148 -0.71 9.38 4.65
C ASN A 148 -1.40 8.06 4.30
N VAL A 149 -1.90 7.36 5.32
CA VAL A 149 -2.76 6.19 5.20
C VAL A 149 -4.00 6.43 6.04
N THR A 150 -5.16 6.35 5.41
CA THR A 150 -6.46 6.50 6.09
C THR A 150 -7.38 5.34 5.72
N PHE A 151 -8.39 5.15 6.53
CA PHE A 151 -9.37 4.07 6.38
C PHE A 151 -10.76 4.67 6.35
N ALA A 152 -11.63 4.10 5.54
CA ALA A 152 -13.05 4.42 5.56
C ALA A 152 -13.89 3.15 5.45
N THR A 153 -15.07 3.21 6.02
CA THR A 153 -16.08 2.16 5.91
C THR A 153 -17.35 2.80 5.36
N TYR A 154 -17.90 2.19 4.32
CA TYR A 154 -19.18 2.58 3.72
C TYR A 154 -20.17 1.47 3.99
N GLU A 155 -21.36 1.84 4.45
CA GLU A 155 -22.48 0.93 4.62
C GLU A 155 -23.43 1.06 3.46
N LYS A 156 -23.98 -0.07 2.99
CA LYS A 156 -24.96 -0.09 1.91
C LYS A 156 -26.23 0.62 2.36
N MET A 157 -26.63 1.60 1.60
CA MET A 157 -27.90 2.31 1.84
C MET A 157 -29.09 1.46 1.37
N PRO A 158 -30.26 1.59 2.02
CA PRO A 158 -31.49 0.93 1.62
C PRO A 158 -31.88 1.23 0.18
#